data_758520ef9dfa4e728a6cb7a7b6f9535b
#
_entry.id   758520ef9dfa4e728a6cb7a7b6f9535b
#
_cell.length_a   1.000
_cell.length_b   1.000
_cell.length_c   1.000
_cell.angle_alpha   90.00
_cell.angle_beta   90.00
_cell.angle_gamma   90.00
#
_symmetry.space_group_name_H-M   'P 1'
#
loop_
_entity.id
_entity.type
_entity.pdbx_description
1 polymer ?
#
loop_
_entity_poly.entity_id
_entity_poly.type
_entity_poly.pdbx_seq_one_letter_code
_entity_poly.pdbx_strand_id
1 'polypeptide(L)'
;MNESTAAAMSNKDLVIHNTFSIERTYPQPPARVFFAHADQAMKRRWLAEGEGWEVYEFTVDFRVGGSELSRFSYKGGPEIRYDAQFYDIVPDRRIVFAYRMAIGPKPISVSLSTVELFPSGTGTLLKFTEQGTYFDDPDAPKGREDGSRGLLEKLAAELENSK
;
A
#
# COMPACT_ATOMS: atom_id res chain seq x y z
N MET A 1 2.40 31.81 27.36
CA MET A 1 1.21 31.36 26.72
C MET A 1 1.48 30.03 26.07
N ASN A 2 0.93 29.10 26.27
CA ASN A 2 0.00 28.31 26.97
C ASN A 2 0.38 26.85 26.75
N GLU A 3 1.35 26.39 27.54
CA GLU A 3 1.66 24.97 27.64
C GLU A 3 0.40 24.15 28.04
N SER A 4 -0.57 24.83 28.64
CA SER A 4 -1.83 24.24 29.09
C SER A 4 -2.77 23.82 27.96
N THR A 5 -2.68 24.42 26.76
CA THR A 5 -3.59 24.14 25.67
C THR A 5 -3.16 22.89 24.87
N ALA A 6 -1.84 22.67 24.79
CA ALA A 6 -1.31 21.47 24.11
C ALA A 6 -1.55 20.18 24.92
N ALA A 7 -1.52 20.27 26.26
CA ALA A 7 -1.75 19.13 27.15
C ALA A 7 -3.20 18.64 27.18
N ALA A 8 -4.16 19.46 26.71
CA ALA A 8 -5.59 19.09 26.66
C ALA A 8 -6.01 18.49 25.33
N MET A 9 -5.12 18.38 24.33
CA MET A 9 -5.44 17.76 23.04
C MET A 9 -5.46 16.24 23.20
N SER A 10 -6.66 15.66 23.14
CA SER A 10 -6.85 14.22 23.06
C SER A 10 -6.34 13.71 21.70
N ASN A 11 -6.23 12.38 21.51
CA ASN A 11 -5.89 11.78 20.22
C ASN A 11 -6.94 12.08 19.12
N LYS A 12 -8.04 12.76 19.50
CA LYS A 12 -9.07 13.20 18.55
C LYS A 12 -8.53 14.36 17.72
N ASP A 13 -8.74 14.30 16.42
CA ASP A 13 -8.28 15.31 15.45
C ASP A 13 -6.74 15.42 15.35
N LEU A 14 -6.04 14.38 15.82
CA LEU A 14 -4.58 14.30 15.69
C LEU A 14 -4.19 13.96 14.26
N VAL A 15 -3.18 14.65 13.73
CA VAL A 15 -2.60 14.37 12.41
C VAL A 15 -1.14 13.99 12.60
N ILE A 16 -0.75 12.84 12.04
CA ILE A 16 0.62 12.34 12.11
C ILE A 16 1.16 12.23 10.68
N HIS A 17 2.34 12.77 10.43
CA HIS A 17 3.06 12.63 9.16
C HIS A 17 4.18 11.63 9.32
N ASN A 18 4.35 10.77 8.34
CA ASN A 18 5.44 9.79 8.35
C ASN A 18 5.88 9.43 6.94
N THR A 19 7.16 9.22 6.78
CA THR A 19 7.75 8.69 5.54
C THR A 19 8.58 7.48 5.89
N PHE A 20 8.41 6.39 5.13
CA PHE A 20 9.27 5.23 5.22
C PHE A 20 9.66 4.73 3.83
N SER A 21 10.78 4.00 3.76
CA SER A 21 11.21 3.30 2.56
C SER A 21 11.57 1.87 2.90
N ILE A 22 11.20 0.94 2.02
CA ILE A 22 11.51 -0.48 2.14
C ILE A 22 12.19 -0.91 0.87
N GLU A 23 13.33 -1.60 0.98
CA GLU A 23 14.00 -2.25 -0.14
C GLU A 23 13.82 -3.76 -0.05
N ARG A 24 13.54 -4.38 -1.20
CA ARG A 24 13.36 -5.83 -1.30
C ARG A 24 13.88 -6.33 -2.64
N THR A 25 14.72 -7.35 -2.63
CA THR A 25 15.20 -8.00 -3.85
C THR A 25 14.35 -9.21 -4.21
N TYR A 26 14.13 -9.40 -5.51
CA TYR A 26 13.42 -10.54 -6.06
C TYR A 26 14.28 -11.21 -7.13
N PRO A 27 14.27 -12.54 -7.26
CA PRO A 27 15.01 -13.22 -8.33
C PRO A 27 14.40 -13.00 -9.72
N GLN A 28 13.13 -12.56 -9.80
CA GLN A 28 12.45 -12.31 -11.06
C GLN A 28 12.86 -10.96 -11.67
N PRO A 29 12.89 -10.82 -13.01
CA PRO A 29 13.28 -9.58 -13.66
C PRO A 29 12.22 -8.47 -13.47
N PRO A 30 12.61 -7.19 -13.68
CA PRO A 30 11.70 -6.06 -13.47
C PRO A 30 10.36 -6.15 -14.21
N ALA A 31 10.33 -6.70 -15.42
CA ALA A 31 9.10 -6.88 -16.18
C ALA A 31 8.09 -7.79 -15.45
N ARG A 32 8.57 -8.84 -14.78
CA ARG A 32 7.72 -9.75 -14.01
C ARG A 32 7.18 -9.08 -12.77
N VAL A 33 8.03 -8.34 -12.05
CA VAL A 33 7.63 -7.62 -10.84
C VAL A 33 6.64 -6.50 -11.19
N PHE A 34 6.88 -5.78 -12.26
CA PHE A 34 5.97 -4.76 -12.77
C PHE A 34 4.62 -5.35 -13.16
N PHE A 35 4.61 -6.47 -13.89
CA PHE A 35 3.37 -7.14 -14.28
C PHE A 35 2.51 -7.55 -13.07
N ALA A 36 3.16 -7.99 -11.97
CA ALA A 36 2.45 -8.34 -10.75
C ALA A 36 1.73 -7.15 -10.11
N HIS A 37 2.17 -5.92 -10.38
CA HIS A 37 1.49 -4.69 -9.95
C HIS A 37 0.41 -4.24 -10.95
N ALA A 38 0.58 -4.57 -12.23
CA ALA A 38 -0.28 -4.08 -13.31
C ALA A 38 -1.50 -4.98 -13.54
N ASP A 39 -1.33 -6.30 -13.42
CA ASP A 39 -2.40 -7.26 -13.69
C ASP A 39 -3.35 -7.36 -12.50
N GLN A 40 -4.64 -7.12 -12.74
CA GLN A 40 -5.64 -7.09 -11.68
C GLN A 40 -5.74 -8.42 -10.93
N ALA A 41 -5.78 -9.53 -11.63
CA ALA A 41 -5.94 -10.84 -11.01
C ALA A 41 -4.72 -11.22 -10.16
N MET A 42 -3.53 -10.95 -10.67
CA MET A 42 -2.29 -11.22 -9.95
C MET A 42 -2.13 -10.30 -8.74
N LYS A 43 -2.38 -9.01 -8.91
CA LYS A 43 -2.31 -8.05 -7.81
C LYS A 43 -3.30 -8.40 -6.69
N ARG A 44 -4.51 -8.79 -7.03
CA ARG A 44 -5.50 -9.23 -6.05
C ARG A 44 -4.95 -10.35 -5.16
N ARG A 45 -4.25 -11.34 -5.73
CA ARG A 45 -3.75 -12.48 -4.98
C ARG A 45 -2.74 -12.08 -3.90
N TRP A 46 -1.79 -11.19 -4.22
CA TRP A 46 -0.79 -10.84 -3.22
C TRP A 46 -1.18 -9.62 -2.36
N LEU A 47 -2.06 -8.75 -2.86
CA LEU A 47 -2.42 -7.53 -2.12
C LEU A 47 -3.62 -7.73 -1.19
N ALA A 48 -4.62 -8.50 -1.60
CA ALA A 48 -5.91 -8.53 -0.92
C ALA A 48 -6.34 -9.91 -0.40
N GLU A 49 -5.86 -10.99 -1.00
CA GLU A 49 -6.27 -12.34 -0.61
C GLU A 49 -5.35 -12.94 0.46
N GLY A 50 -5.89 -13.85 1.26
CA GLY A 50 -5.13 -14.57 2.28
C GLY A 50 -6.06 -15.15 3.33
N GLU A 51 -5.51 -15.95 4.23
CA GLU A 51 -6.28 -16.57 5.31
C GLU A 51 -6.89 -15.50 6.23
N GLY A 52 -8.19 -15.58 6.44
CA GLY A 52 -8.94 -14.63 7.26
C GLY A 52 -9.37 -13.36 6.53
N TRP A 53 -8.96 -13.16 5.28
CA TRP A 53 -9.34 -12.02 4.47
C TRP A 53 -10.57 -12.34 3.62
N GLU A 54 -11.55 -11.45 3.61
CA GLU A 54 -12.71 -11.51 2.74
C GLU A 54 -12.71 -10.28 1.83
N VAL A 55 -12.69 -10.49 0.52
CA VAL A 55 -12.63 -9.42 -0.49
C VAL A 55 -14.02 -9.24 -1.09
N TYR A 56 -14.59 -8.05 -0.90
CA TYR A 56 -15.90 -7.69 -1.46
C TYR A 56 -15.79 -7.06 -2.83
N GLU A 57 -14.72 -6.34 -3.10
CA GLU A 57 -14.48 -5.66 -4.36
C GLU A 57 -12.98 -5.45 -4.57
N PHE A 58 -12.51 -5.66 -5.80
CA PHE A 58 -11.15 -5.38 -6.18
C PHE A 58 -11.10 -5.06 -7.69
N THR A 59 -10.84 -3.81 -8.01
CA THR A 59 -10.75 -3.34 -9.40
C THR A 59 -9.51 -2.50 -9.60
N VAL A 60 -8.84 -2.66 -10.72
CA VAL A 60 -7.65 -1.89 -11.10
C VAL A 60 -7.80 -1.40 -12.54
N ASP A 61 -7.75 -0.09 -12.73
CA ASP A 61 -7.59 0.54 -14.04
C ASP A 61 -6.15 1.06 -14.12
N PHE A 62 -5.23 0.20 -14.56
CA PHE A 62 -3.79 0.46 -14.50
C PHE A 62 -3.34 1.34 -15.66
N ARG A 63 -3.54 2.64 -15.49
CA ARG A 63 -3.09 3.70 -16.39
C ARG A 63 -2.95 5.00 -15.60
N VAL A 64 -2.18 5.95 -16.10
CA VAL A 64 -2.12 7.29 -15.51
C VAL A 64 -3.51 7.91 -15.53
N GLY A 65 -3.98 8.39 -14.38
CA GLY A 65 -5.35 8.86 -14.18
C GLY A 65 -6.36 7.77 -13.87
N GLY A 66 -5.99 6.49 -13.97
CA GLY A 66 -6.83 5.37 -13.59
C GLY A 66 -6.91 5.19 -12.08
N SER A 67 -7.89 4.40 -11.64
CA SER A 67 -8.17 4.17 -10.23
C SER A 67 -8.02 2.71 -9.84
N GLU A 68 -7.73 2.48 -8.57
CA GLU A 68 -7.78 1.16 -7.96
C GLU A 68 -8.70 1.24 -6.75
N LEU A 69 -9.62 0.29 -6.62
CA LEU A 69 -10.55 0.21 -5.50
C LEU A 69 -10.49 -1.18 -4.89
N SER A 70 -10.33 -1.24 -3.57
CA SER A 70 -10.41 -2.48 -2.81
C SER A 70 -11.31 -2.29 -1.59
N ARG A 71 -12.22 -3.25 -1.37
CA ARG A 71 -13.07 -3.33 -0.19
C ARG A 71 -12.93 -4.73 0.39
N PHE A 72 -12.57 -4.82 1.65
CA PHE A 72 -12.28 -6.11 2.28
C PHE A 72 -12.46 -6.03 3.80
N SER A 73 -12.49 -7.18 4.44
CA SER A 73 -12.43 -7.28 5.90
C SER A 73 -11.49 -8.39 6.33
N TYR A 74 -11.09 -8.35 7.59
CA TYR A 74 -10.21 -9.36 8.19
C TYR A 74 -10.91 -9.98 9.40
N LYS A 75 -11.06 -11.31 9.37
CA LYS A 75 -11.66 -12.13 10.45
C LYS A 75 -13.00 -11.58 10.95
N GLY A 76 -13.88 -11.18 10.03
CA GLY A 76 -15.20 -10.66 10.38
C GLY A 76 -15.19 -9.26 10.98
N GLY A 77 -14.07 -8.55 10.93
CA GLY A 77 -13.95 -7.17 11.40
C GLY A 77 -14.66 -6.17 10.48
N PRO A 78 -14.51 -4.87 10.76
CA PRO A 78 -15.14 -3.83 9.94
C PRO A 78 -14.60 -3.82 8.52
N GLU A 79 -15.39 -3.30 7.59
CA GLU A 79 -14.97 -3.15 6.21
C GLU A 79 -13.86 -2.11 6.13
N ILE A 80 -12.78 -2.47 5.42
CA ILE A 80 -11.69 -1.58 5.08
C ILE A 80 -11.85 -1.21 3.61
N ARG A 81 -11.75 0.07 3.32
CA ARG A 81 -11.82 0.61 1.97
C ARG A 81 -10.49 1.26 1.60
N TYR A 82 -10.00 0.91 0.43
CA TYR A 82 -8.78 1.45 -0.16
C TYR A 82 -9.13 2.04 -1.53
N ASP A 83 -8.91 3.34 -1.68
CA ASP A 83 -9.14 4.08 -2.93
C ASP A 83 -7.82 4.68 -3.38
N ALA A 84 -7.34 4.30 -4.56
CA ALA A 84 -6.10 4.81 -5.13
C ALA A 84 -6.31 5.43 -6.50
N GLN A 85 -5.38 6.31 -6.88
CA GLN A 85 -5.27 6.87 -8.20
C GLN A 85 -3.81 6.84 -8.66
N PHE A 86 -3.57 6.42 -9.90
CA PHE A 86 -2.24 6.38 -10.50
C PHE A 86 -1.90 7.73 -11.12
N TYR A 87 -0.71 8.26 -10.78
CA TYR A 87 -0.23 9.56 -11.25
C TYR A 87 0.93 9.46 -12.23
N ASP A 88 1.74 8.39 -12.14
CA ASP A 88 2.85 8.16 -13.04
C ASP A 88 3.12 6.68 -13.16
N ILE A 89 3.32 6.20 -14.38
CA ILE A 89 3.64 4.80 -14.68
C ILE A 89 4.68 4.80 -15.79
N VAL A 90 5.85 4.25 -15.47
CA VAL A 90 6.91 3.98 -16.45
C VAL A 90 7.10 2.47 -16.48
N PRO A 91 6.78 1.79 -17.59
CA PRO A 91 6.85 0.32 -17.66
C PRO A 91 8.19 -0.23 -17.16
N ASP A 92 8.11 -1.23 -16.31
CA ASP A 92 9.22 -1.97 -15.71
C ASP A 92 10.14 -1.12 -14.82
N ARG A 93 9.77 0.13 -14.51
CA ARG A 93 10.65 1.06 -13.81
C ARG A 93 10.00 1.76 -12.62
N ARG A 94 8.77 2.26 -12.74
CA ARG A 94 8.21 3.16 -11.73
C ARG A 94 6.69 3.19 -11.74
N ILE A 95 6.10 3.20 -10.55
CA ILE A 95 4.67 3.43 -10.35
C ILE A 95 4.51 4.43 -9.20
N VAL A 96 3.81 5.54 -9.46
CA VAL A 96 3.47 6.53 -8.44
C VAL A 96 1.96 6.61 -8.31
N PHE A 97 1.47 6.43 -7.09
CA PHE A 97 0.04 6.48 -6.81
C PHE A 97 -0.23 7.11 -5.45
N ALA A 98 -1.41 7.70 -5.29
CA ALA A 98 -1.89 8.17 -4.00
C ALA A 98 -3.12 7.37 -3.61
N TYR A 99 -3.32 7.13 -2.31
CA TYR A 99 -4.47 6.38 -1.86
C TYR A 99 -5.00 6.88 -0.52
N ARG A 100 -6.28 6.65 -0.32
CA ARG A 100 -6.99 6.90 0.92
C ARG A 100 -7.44 5.58 1.50
N MET A 101 -7.31 5.42 2.83
CA MET A 101 -7.92 4.30 3.54
C MET A 101 -8.97 4.77 4.52
N ALA A 102 -10.03 3.96 4.65
CA ALA A 102 -11.08 4.17 5.64
C ALA A 102 -11.44 2.83 6.29
N ILE A 103 -11.82 2.88 7.56
CA ILE A 103 -12.38 1.74 8.30
C ILE A 103 -13.84 2.07 8.60
N GLY A 104 -14.77 1.34 7.96
CA GLY A 104 -16.17 1.71 7.97
C GLY A 104 -16.33 3.15 7.42
N PRO A 105 -17.07 4.03 8.12
CA PRO A 105 -17.25 5.42 7.68
C PRO A 105 -16.05 6.34 8.01
N LYS A 106 -15.04 5.84 8.74
CA LYS A 106 -13.96 6.67 9.28
C LYS A 106 -12.74 6.65 8.36
N PRO A 107 -12.35 7.78 7.74
CA PRO A 107 -11.05 7.92 7.08
C PRO A 107 -9.92 7.78 8.10
N ILE A 108 -8.88 7.00 7.76
CA ILE A 108 -7.74 6.76 8.66
C ILE A 108 -6.42 7.28 8.11
N SER A 109 -6.29 7.44 6.79
CA SER A 109 -5.04 7.93 6.20
C SER A 109 -5.20 8.37 4.75
N VAL A 110 -4.27 9.22 4.31
CA VAL A 110 -3.99 9.53 2.90
C VAL A 110 -2.50 9.40 2.69
N SER A 111 -2.08 8.72 1.64
CA SER A 111 -0.66 8.44 1.38
C SER A 111 -0.29 8.64 -0.08
N LEU A 112 0.94 9.06 -0.31
CA LEU A 112 1.60 9.07 -1.62
C LEU A 112 2.64 7.96 -1.62
N SER A 113 2.55 7.05 -2.59
CA SER A 113 3.40 5.87 -2.68
C SER A 113 4.15 5.82 -4.00
N THR A 114 5.41 5.39 -3.92
CA THR A 114 6.28 5.23 -5.09
C THR A 114 6.91 3.83 -5.06
N VAL A 115 6.73 3.10 -6.15
CA VAL A 115 7.40 1.83 -6.42
C VAL A 115 8.46 2.10 -7.48
N GLU A 116 9.72 1.80 -7.16
CA GLU A 116 10.83 1.89 -8.11
C GLU A 116 11.43 0.51 -8.30
N LEU A 117 11.67 0.13 -9.56
CA LEU A 117 12.24 -1.16 -9.93
C LEU A 117 13.58 -0.94 -10.61
N PHE A 118 14.62 -1.57 -10.07
CA PHE A 118 15.99 -1.50 -10.60
C PHE A 118 16.44 -2.91 -10.98
N PRO A 119 17.04 -3.10 -12.17
CA PRO A 119 17.70 -4.37 -12.46
C PRO A 119 18.78 -4.65 -11.42
N SER A 120 18.82 -5.88 -10.91
CA SER A 120 19.81 -6.34 -9.93
C SER A 120 20.23 -7.76 -10.30
N GLY A 121 21.39 -7.91 -10.95
CA GLY A 121 21.78 -9.18 -11.56
C GLY A 121 20.72 -9.62 -12.58
N THR A 122 20.19 -10.81 -12.45
CA THR A 122 19.08 -11.33 -13.27
C THR A 122 17.71 -11.00 -12.66
N GLY A 123 17.69 -10.39 -11.48
CA GLY A 123 16.47 -10.07 -10.72
C GLY A 123 16.22 -8.58 -10.62
N THR A 124 15.53 -8.21 -9.55
CA THR A 124 15.03 -6.86 -9.32
C THR A 124 15.31 -6.42 -7.89
N LEU A 125 15.79 -5.18 -7.74
CA LEU A 125 15.69 -4.44 -6.49
C LEU A 125 14.44 -3.56 -6.58
N LEU A 126 13.48 -3.80 -5.70
CA LEU A 126 12.31 -2.96 -5.53
C LEU A 126 12.54 -2.02 -4.36
N LYS A 127 12.29 -0.73 -4.57
CA LYS A 127 12.24 0.26 -3.51
C LYS A 127 10.83 0.82 -3.41
N PHE A 128 10.21 0.66 -2.26
CA PHE A 128 8.89 1.20 -1.95
C PHE A 128 9.04 2.35 -0.96
N THR A 129 8.57 3.53 -1.34
CA THR A 129 8.56 4.72 -0.48
C THR A 129 7.13 5.18 -0.29
N GLU A 130 6.72 5.39 0.96
CA GLU A 130 5.40 5.92 1.27
C GLU A 130 5.51 7.14 2.18
N GLN A 131 4.82 8.20 1.77
CA GLN A 131 4.67 9.44 2.51
C GLN A 131 3.21 9.53 2.95
N GLY A 132 2.95 9.36 4.24
CA GLY A 132 1.60 9.21 4.75
C GLY A 132 1.18 10.29 5.73
N THR A 133 -0.12 10.59 5.71
CA THR A 133 -0.81 11.39 6.70
C THR A 133 -1.84 10.49 7.37
N TYR A 134 -1.75 10.35 8.69
CA TYR A 134 -2.59 9.44 9.48
C TYR A 134 -3.43 10.24 10.47
N PHE A 135 -4.64 9.76 10.74
CA PHE A 135 -5.60 10.48 11.59
C PHE A 135 -5.85 9.72 12.88
N ASP A 136 -5.74 10.42 14.01
CA ASP A 136 -6.20 9.99 15.33
C ASP A 136 -5.46 8.83 15.99
N ASP A 137 -4.47 8.21 15.34
CA ASP A 137 -3.75 7.05 15.87
C ASP A 137 -2.22 7.25 15.76
N PRO A 138 -1.53 7.50 16.90
CA PRO A 138 -0.08 7.68 16.89
C PRO A 138 0.71 6.44 16.47
N ASP A 139 0.13 5.25 16.57
CA ASP A 139 0.80 3.98 16.23
C ASP A 139 0.54 3.54 14.77
N ALA A 140 -0.34 4.24 14.05
CA ALA A 140 -0.70 3.91 12.69
C ALA A 140 0.48 3.87 11.71
N PRO A 141 1.46 4.80 11.76
CA PRO A 141 2.61 4.75 10.85
C PRO A 141 3.42 3.47 10.95
N LYS A 142 3.71 3.00 12.17
CA LYS A 142 4.45 1.74 12.36
C LYS A 142 3.66 0.54 11.83
N GLY A 143 2.37 0.48 12.11
CA GLY A 143 1.49 -0.58 11.61
C GLY A 143 1.43 -0.60 10.08
N ARG A 144 1.41 0.57 9.43
CA ARG A 144 1.42 0.68 7.98
C ARG A 144 2.74 0.18 7.38
N GLU A 145 3.86 0.55 7.97
CA GLU A 145 5.18 0.07 7.52
C GLU A 145 5.28 -1.45 7.67
N ASP A 146 4.90 -1.99 8.82
CA ASP A 146 4.93 -3.44 9.07
C ASP A 146 4.01 -4.19 8.10
N GLY A 147 2.81 -3.66 7.84
CA GLY A 147 1.87 -4.22 6.86
C GLY A 147 2.43 -4.19 5.43
N SER A 148 3.10 -3.12 5.06
CA SER A 148 3.72 -2.99 3.74
C SER A 148 4.87 -3.98 3.56
N ARG A 149 5.68 -4.22 4.59
CA ARG A 149 6.71 -5.27 4.56
C ARG A 149 6.10 -6.65 4.33
N GLY A 150 5.00 -6.95 5.02
CA GLY A 150 4.27 -8.20 4.84
C GLY A 150 3.73 -8.37 3.42
N LEU A 151 3.22 -7.31 2.82
CA LEU A 151 2.73 -7.34 1.42
C LEU A 151 3.85 -7.63 0.44
N LEU A 152 5.04 -7.09 0.64
CA LEU A 152 6.19 -7.37 -0.23
C LEU A 152 6.66 -8.82 -0.13
N GLU A 153 6.47 -9.47 1.02
CA GLU A 153 6.70 -10.91 1.16
C GLU A 153 5.61 -11.74 0.46
N LYS A 154 4.36 -11.32 0.50
CA LYS A 154 3.27 -11.93 -0.29
C LYS A 154 3.54 -11.80 -1.78
N LEU A 155 4.07 -10.67 -2.22
CA LEU A 155 4.50 -10.47 -3.61
C LEU A 155 5.59 -11.47 -4.00
N ALA A 156 6.57 -11.70 -3.12
CA ALA A 156 7.62 -12.68 -3.36
C ALA A 156 7.03 -14.09 -3.59
N ALA A 157 6.09 -14.50 -2.75
CA ALA A 157 5.41 -15.79 -2.89
C ALA A 157 4.62 -15.90 -4.20
N GLU A 158 3.92 -14.82 -4.58
CA GLU A 158 3.16 -14.79 -5.84
C GLU A 158 4.08 -14.90 -7.06
N LEU A 159 5.22 -14.22 -7.05
CA LEU A 159 6.20 -14.29 -8.14
C LEU A 159 6.79 -15.69 -8.28
N GLU A 160 7.02 -16.41 -7.18
CA GLU A 160 7.48 -17.80 -7.20
C GLU A 160 6.43 -18.75 -7.76
N ASN A 161 5.15 -18.53 -7.44
CA ASN A 161 4.04 -19.40 -7.82
C ASN A 161 3.52 -19.14 -9.25
N SER A 162 3.87 -18.00 -9.85
CA SER A 162 3.34 -17.54 -11.15
C SER A 162 4.37 -17.67 -12.28
N LYS A 163 4.99 -18.82 -12.41
CA LYS A 163 6.00 -19.07 -13.46
C LYS A 163 5.40 -19.12 -14.86
#